data_d0e0fadf2a50fa4b7da956ae6df2abfa
#
_entry.id   d0e0fadf2a50fa4b7da956ae6df2abfa
#
_cell.length_a   1.000
_cell.length_b   1.000
_cell.length_c   1.000
_cell.angle_alpha   90.00
_cell.angle_beta   90.00
_cell.angle_gamma   90.00
#
_symmetry.space_group_name_H-M   'P 1'
#
loop_
_entity.id
_entity.type
_entity.pdbx_description
1 polymer ?
#
loop_
_entity_poly.entity_id
_entity_poly.type
_entity_poly.pdbx_seq_one_letter_code
_entity_poly.pdbx_strand_id
1 'polypeptide(L)'
;MLAPPVAAGETRLKQARLLALLIPAGLLGGALFSQYVGGLYPCEMCYWQRWPHGAAILLALGAILSPLHSPRTRLLVMLAALAIAVSGAIGLFHAGVELGWWEGITLCTTNGATSLEDILKVPLVRCDQVQWAFLGISMAGWNAIVSLGGATLIAFLAMRKAA
;
A
#
# COMPACT_ATOMS: atom_id res chain seq x y z
N MET A 1 -31.60 20.67 -0.87
CA MET A 1 -31.07 21.19 0.42
C MET A 1 -29.59 20.85 0.45
N LEU A 2 -28.70 21.86 0.45
CA LEU A 2 -27.25 21.65 0.60
C LEU A 2 -26.94 21.45 2.10
N ALA A 3 -26.20 20.41 2.44
CA ALA A 3 -25.77 20.17 3.81
C ALA A 3 -24.94 21.37 4.34
N PRO A 4 -25.07 21.75 5.62
CA PRO A 4 -24.27 22.82 6.18
C PRO A 4 -22.77 22.51 6.08
N PRO A 5 -21.89 23.52 5.89
CA PRO A 5 -20.48 23.33 5.60
C PRO A 5 -19.72 22.50 6.65
N VAL A 6 -20.09 22.59 7.92
CA VAL A 6 -19.50 21.81 9.01
C VAL A 6 -19.74 20.31 8.81
N ALA A 7 -20.98 19.91 8.46
CA ALA A 7 -21.34 18.51 8.21
C ALA A 7 -20.58 17.94 7.00
N ALA A 8 -20.32 18.74 5.97
CA ALA A 8 -19.55 18.34 4.80
C ALA A 8 -18.07 18.07 5.15
N GLY A 9 -17.46 18.87 6.02
CA GLY A 9 -16.09 18.68 6.50
C GLY A 9 -15.93 17.42 7.35
N GLU A 10 -16.88 17.13 8.21
CA GLU A 10 -16.92 15.90 9.02
C GLU A 10 -17.01 14.64 8.13
N THR A 11 -17.92 14.66 7.16
CA THR A 11 -18.11 13.54 6.25
C THR A 11 -16.83 13.23 5.47
N ARG A 12 -16.13 14.26 4.96
CA ARG A 12 -14.85 14.11 4.25
C ARG A 12 -13.77 13.48 5.13
N LEU A 13 -13.62 13.94 6.38
CA LEU A 13 -12.63 13.39 7.29
C LEU A 13 -12.97 11.94 7.70
N LYS A 14 -14.24 11.60 7.86
CA LYS A 14 -14.69 10.21 8.07
C LYS A 14 -14.33 9.34 6.87
N GLN A 15 -14.57 9.82 5.66
CA GLN A 15 -14.19 9.12 4.43
C GLN A 15 -12.67 8.95 4.32
N ALA A 16 -11.88 10.00 4.61
CA ALA A 16 -10.43 9.93 4.61
C ALA A 16 -9.90 8.86 5.58
N ARG A 17 -10.44 8.80 6.81
CA ARG A 17 -10.09 7.77 7.82
C ARG A 17 -10.40 6.36 7.33
N LEU A 18 -11.57 6.16 6.73
CA LEU A 18 -12.00 4.87 6.23
C LEU A 18 -11.13 4.41 5.05
N LEU A 19 -10.86 5.30 4.09
CA LEU A 19 -9.98 5.01 2.95
C LEU A 19 -8.54 4.74 3.40
N ALA A 20 -8.04 5.48 4.39
CA ALA A 20 -6.71 5.28 4.97
C ALA A 20 -6.55 3.87 5.62
N LEU A 21 -7.66 3.25 6.05
CA LEU A 21 -7.65 1.87 6.53
C LEU A 21 -7.89 0.86 5.40
N LEU A 22 -8.92 1.06 4.58
CA LEU A 22 -9.38 0.06 3.61
C LEU A 22 -8.39 -0.15 2.45
N ILE A 23 -7.75 0.92 1.97
CA ILE A 23 -6.79 0.81 0.86
C ILE A 23 -5.59 -0.07 1.23
N PRO A 24 -4.81 0.24 2.30
CA PRO A 24 -3.67 -0.59 2.66
C PRO A 24 -4.08 -1.97 3.16
N ALA A 25 -5.24 -2.11 3.83
CA ALA A 25 -5.75 -3.41 4.26
C ALA A 25 -6.12 -4.31 3.07
N GLY A 26 -6.76 -3.77 2.05
CA GLY A 26 -7.10 -4.48 0.83
C GLY A 26 -5.85 -4.91 0.04
N LEU A 27 -4.89 -3.99 -0.15
CA LEU A 27 -3.66 -4.28 -0.88
C LEU A 27 -2.77 -5.30 -0.13
N LEU A 28 -2.57 -5.11 1.17
CA LEU A 28 -1.80 -6.06 1.99
C LEU A 28 -2.51 -7.41 2.11
N GLY A 29 -3.83 -7.40 2.31
CA GLY A 29 -4.64 -8.61 2.34
C GLY A 29 -4.59 -9.38 1.02
N GLY A 30 -4.70 -8.70 -0.11
CA GLY A 30 -4.52 -9.28 -1.44
C GLY A 30 -3.13 -9.87 -1.65
N ALA A 31 -2.08 -9.17 -1.22
CA ALA A 31 -0.70 -9.65 -1.30
C ALA A 31 -0.45 -10.90 -0.41
N LEU A 32 -1.06 -10.95 0.78
CA LEU A 32 -0.98 -12.13 1.64
C LEU A 32 -1.82 -13.30 1.08
N PHE A 33 -3.01 -13.01 0.57
CA PHE A 33 -3.84 -14.02 -0.08
C PHE A 33 -3.14 -14.65 -1.29
N SER A 34 -2.56 -13.84 -2.17
CA SER A 34 -1.81 -14.34 -3.33
C SER A 34 -0.61 -15.21 -2.94
N GLN A 35 0.05 -14.90 -1.82
CA GLN A 35 1.17 -15.68 -1.30
C GLN A 35 0.71 -17.02 -0.70
N TYR A 36 -0.24 -16.99 0.25
CA TYR A 36 -0.56 -18.19 1.05
C TYR A 36 -1.61 -19.07 0.39
N VAL A 37 -2.49 -18.51 -0.43
CA VAL A 37 -3.55 -19.24 -1.14
C VAL A 37 -3.20 -19.41 -2.61
N GLY A 38 -2.66 -18.36 -3.25
CA GLY A 38 -2.27 -18.39 -4.65
C GLY A 38 -0.90 -19.03 -4.93
N GLY A 39 -0.09 -19.30 -3.90
CA GLY A 39 1.24 -19.90 -4.06
C GLY A 39 2.28 -18.97 -4.72
N LEU A 40 2.02 -17.66 -4.78
CA LEU A 40 2.93 -16.68 -5.36
C LEU A 40 3.96 -16.23 -4.33
N TYR A 41 5.21 -16.58 -4.54
CA TYR A 41 6.31 -16.22 -3.63
C TYR A 41 6.68 -14.73 -3.82
N PRO A 42 6.73 -13.93 -2.74
CA PRO A 42 7.07 -12.52 -2.84
C PRO A 42 8.58 -12.33 -3.06
N CYS A 43 8.94 -11.41 -3.95
CA CYS A 43 10.31 -10.91 -4.09
C CYS A 43 10.65 -9.92 -2.96
N GLU A 44 11.90 -9.48 -2.88
CA GLU A 44 12.34 -8.54 -1.84
C GLU A 44 11.61 -7.19 -1.92
N MET A 45 11.48 -6.59 -3.12
CA MET A 45 10.70 -5.35 -3.29
C MET A 45 9.22 -5.53 -2.97
N CYS A 46 8.66 -6.74 -3.13
CA CYS A 46 7.30 -7.04 -2.70
C CYS A 46 7.16 -6.90 -1.17
N TYR A 47 8.15 -7.37 -0.40
CA TYR A 47 8.16 -7.17 1.06
C TYR A 47 8.29 -5.69 1.43
N TRP A 48 9.12 -4.93 0.75
CA TRP A 48 9.28 -3.50 1.02
C TRP A 48 7.99 -2.71 0.82
N GLN A 49 7.13 -3.10 -0.11
CA GLN A 49 5.81 -2.50 -0.31
C GLN A 49 4.83 -2.84 0.83
N ARG A 50 4.97 -4.01 1.48
CA ARG A 50 4.07 -4.45 2.55
C ARG A 50 4.27 -3.68 3.86
N TRP A 51 5.51 -3.35 4.21
CA TRP A 51 5.83 -2.66 5.46
C TRP A 51 5.13 -1.30 5.60
N PRO A 52 5.15 -0.41 4.60
CA PRO A 52 4.42 0.84 4.67
C PRO A 52 2.90 0.65 4.77
N HIS A 53 2.32 -0.38 4.12
CA HIS A 53 0.90 -0.71 4.28
C HIS A 53 0.56 -1.13 5.71
N GLY A 54 1.40 -1.95 6.33
CA GLY A 54 1.25 -2.29 7.74
C GLY A 54 1.27 -1.07 8.65
N ALA A 55 2.23 -0.17 8.45
CA ALA A 55 2.32 1.10 9.19
C ALA A 55 1.08 1.97 8.95
N ALA A 56 0.59 2.08 7.71
CA ALA A 56 -0.61 2.84 7.36
C ALA A 56 -1.85 2.31 8.08
N ILE A 57 -2.03 1.00 8.17
CA ILE A 57 -3.14 0.37 8.91
C ILE A 57 -3.11 0.78 10.39
N LEU A 58 -1.95 0.69 11.04
CA LEU A 58 -1.81 1.07 12.46
C LEU A 58 -2.11 2.55 12.68
N LEU A 59 -1.62 3.44 11.81
CA LEU A 59 -1.90 4.87 11.85
C LEU A 59 -3.38 5.17 11.62
N ALA A 60 -4.01 4.49 10.66
CA ALA A 60 -5.44 4.64 10.37
C ALA A 60 -6.31 4.16 11.54
N LEU A 61 -5.97 3.05 12.18
CA LEU A 61 -6.65 2.58 13.40
C LEU A 61 -6.51 3.62 14.53
N GLY A 62 -5.31 4.15 14.75
CA GLY A 62 -5.09 5.25 15.70
C GLY A 62 -5.93 6.49 15.39
N ALA A 63 -6.10 6.82 14.10
CA ALA A 63 -6.98 7.90 13.67
C ALA A 63 -8.45 7.60 13.95
N ILE A 64 -8.90 6.36 13.74
CA ILE A 64 -10.29 5.92 13.99
C ILE A 64 -10.61 5.95 15.48
N LEU A 65 -9.70 5.57 16.33
CA LEU A 65 -9.86 5.59 17.79
C LEU A 65 -9.75 7.00 18.39
N SER A 66 -9.25 7.98 17.63
CA SER A 66 -9.14 9.37 18.10
C SER A 66 -10.41 10.17 17.84
N PRO A 67 -10.76 11.17 18.69
CA PRO A 67 -11.90 12.06 18.45
C PRO A 67 -11.79 12.75 17.08
N LEU A 68 -12.88 12.80 16.32
CA LEU A 68 -12.89 13.25 14.92
C LEU A 68 -12.30 14.66 14.73
N HIS A 69 -12.61 15.57 15.66
CA HIS A 69 -12.17 16.99 15.59
C HIS A 69 -10.76 17.22 16.17
N SER A 70 -10.12 16.18 16.66
CA SER A 70 -8.75 16.29 17.21
C SER A 70 -7.74 16.58 16.11
N PRO A 71 -6.78 17.50 16.30
CA PRO A 71 -5.65 17.70 15.41
C PRO A 71 -4.85 16.41 15.16
N ARG A 72 -4.78 15.54 16.20
CA ARG A 72 -4.16 14.23 16.14
C ARG A 72 -4.79 13.34 15.07
N THR A 73 -6.10 13.34 14.91
CA THR A 73 -6.80 12.54 13.90
C THR A 73 -6.34 12.91 12.50
N ARG A 74 -6.28 14.20 12.19
CA ARG A 74 -5.83 14.69 10.88
C ARG A 74 -4.36 14.35 10.64
N LEU A 75 -3.52 14.52 11.64
CA LEU A 75 -2.10 14.14 11.56
C LEU A 75 -1.94 12.65 11.25
N LEU A 76 -2.64 11.77 11.98
CA LEU A 76 -2.56 10.32 11.77
C LEU A 76 -3.06 9.90 10.38
N VAL A 77 -4.13 10.52 9.88
CA VAL A 77 -4.62 10.29 8.51
C VAL A 77 -3.59 10.72 7.47
N MET A 78 -2.95 11.87 7.65
CA MET A 78 -1.91 12.34 6.72
C MET A 78 -0.66 11.46 6.76
N LEU A 79 -0.25 10.99 7.92
CA LEU A 79 0.86 10.04 8.05
C LEU A 79 0.51 8.68 7.42
N ALA A 80 -0.73 8.21 7.56
CA ALA A 80 -1.18 7.00 6.86
C ALA A 80 -1.16 7.20 5.34
N ALA A 81 -1.64 8.34 4.83
CA ALA A 81 -1.57 8.66 3.40
C ALA A 81 -0.11 8.70 2.90
N LEU A 82 0.81 9.27 3.67
CA LEU A 82 2.24 9.27 3.36
C LEU A 82 2.80 7.85 3.28
N ALA A 83 2.49 6.99 4.26
CA ALA A 83 2.92 5.60 4.26
C ALA A 83 2.37 4.83 3.04
N ILE A 84 1.10 5.04 2.67
CA ILE A 84 0.51 4.47 1.45
C ILE A 84 1.25 4.99 0.21
N ALA A 85 1.56 6.29 0.13
CA ALA A 85 2.31 6.87 -0.97
C ALA A 85 3.72 6.28 -1.11
N VAL A 86 4.40 6.04 0.01
CA VAL A 86 5.72 5.37 0.03
C VAL A 86 5.61 3.96 -0.56
N SER A 87 4.61 3.16 -0.17
CA SER A 87 4.37 1.85 -0.77
C SER A 87 4.13 1.97 -2.29
N GLY A 88 3.32 2.94 -2.70
CA GLY A 88 3.04 3.20 -4.11
C GLY A 88 4.29 3.61 -4.90
N ALA A 89 5.17 4.42 -4.33
CA ALA A 89 6.44 4.82 -4.95
C ALA A 89 7.38 3.62 -5.13
N ILE A 90 7.47 2.74 -4.11
CA ILE A 90 8.23 1.48 -4.22
C ILE A 90 7.60 0.59 -5.30
N GLY A 91 6.26 0.51 -5.37
CA GLY A 91 5.53 -0.23 -6.39
C GLY A 91 5.80 0.30 -7.81
N LEU A 92 5.84 1.62 -7.98
CA LEU A 92 6.17 2.27 -9.25
C LEU A 92 7.60 1.94 -9.69
N PHE A 93 8.56 2.04 -8.77
CA PHE A 93 9.94 1.65 -9.02
C PHE A 93 10.03 0.17 -9.42
N HIS A 94 9.37 -0.71 -8.68
CA HIS A 94 9.34 -2.14 -8.94
C HIS A 94 8.72 -2.46 -10.31
N ALA A 95 7.59 -1.84 -10.66
CA ALA A 95 6.99 -2.01 -11.98
C ALA A 95 7.91 -1.55 -13.12
N GLY A 96 8.72 -0.52 -12.90
CA GLY A 96 9.73 -0.09 -13.86
C GLY A 96 10.88 -1.10 -14.01
N VAL A 97 11.27 -1.80 -12.93
CA VAL A 97 12.21 -2.93 -13.00
C VAL A 97 11.62 -4.08 -13.80
N GLU A 98 10.37 -4.46 -13.56
CA GLU A 98 9.66 -5.50 -14.32
C GLU A 98 9.53 -5.15 -15.82
N LEU A 99 9.41 -3.86 -16.17
CA LEU A 99 9.33 -3.36 -17.53
C LEU A 99 10.71 -3.14 -18.20
N GLY A 100 11.80 -3.34 -17.46
CA GLY A 100 13.15 -3.13 -17.94
C GLY A 100 13.53 -1.66 -18.15
N TRP A 101 12.83 -0.71 -17.50
CA TRP A 101 13.16 0.73 -17.59
C TRP A 101 14.43 1.07 -16.85
N TRP A 102 14.74 0.34 -15.79
CA TRP A 102 15.96 0.44 -15.00
C TRP A 102 16.28 -0.88 -14.31
N GLU A 103 17.53 -1.02 -13.86
CA GLU A 103 17.99 -2.19 -13.14
C GLU A 103 17.41 -2.24 -11.71
N GLY A 104 17.10 -3.45 -11.24
CA GLY A 104 16.68 -3.68 -9.85
C GLY A 104 17.84 -3.52 -8.87
N ILE A 105 17.55 -2.95 -7.71
CA ILE A 105 18.54 -2.72 -6.64
C ILE A 105 18.59 -3.87 -5.63
N THR A 106 17.78 -4.91 -5.82
CA THR A 106 17.69 -6.06 -4.91
C THR A 106 18.21 -7.33 -5.58
N LEU A 107 18.76 -8.22 -4.76
CA LEU A 107 19.15 -9.55 -5.17
C LEU A 107 17.94 -10.49 -5.25
N CYS A 108 18.15 -11.70 -5.79
CA CYS A 108 17.12 -12.73 -5.79
C CYS A 108 16.76 -13.13 -4.36
N THR A 109 15.46 -13.33 -4.10
CA THR A 109 14.97 -13.73 -2.78
C THR A 109 14.89 -15.24 -2.67
N THR A 110 15.49 -15.79 -1.62
CA THR A 110 15.42 -17.23 -1.28
C THR A 110 14.26 -17.55 -0.32
N ASN A 111 13.39 -16.61 -0.04
CA ASN A 111 12.21 -16.74 0.83
C ASN A 111 12.50 -17.35 2.22
N GLY A 112 13.66 -16.99 2.80
CA GLY A 112 14.05 -17.45 4.13
C GLY A 112 14.67 -18.85 4.17
N ALA A 113 15.00 -19.43 3.03
CA ALA A 113 15.75 -20.67 2.98
C ALA A 113 17.13 -20.50 3.63
N THR A 114 17.42 -21.29 4.65
CA THR A 114 18.65 -21.21 5.46
C THR A 114 19.57 -22.41 5.22
N SER A 115 19.07 -23.48 4.61
CA SER A 115 19.84 -24.68 4.27
C SER A 115 19.93 -24.88 2.76
N LEU A 116 20.93 -25.62 2.31
CA LEU A 116 21.07 -26.00 0.90
C LEU A 116 19.85 -26.78 0.39
N GLU A 117 19.28 -27.63 1.23
CA GLU A 117 18.09 -28.40 0.91
C GLU A 117 16.84 -27.51 0.76
N ASP A 118 16.72 -26.47 1.57
CA ASP A 118 15.63 -25.48 1.45
C ASP A 118 15.79 -24.65 0.18
N ILE A 119 17.02 -24.22 -0.14
CA ILE A 119 17.31 -23.45 -1.37
C ILE A 119 16.93 -24.25 -2.63
N LEU A 120 17.13 -25.56 -2.60
CA LEU A 120 16.76 -26.43 -3.73
C LEU A 120 15.25 -26.65 -3.87
N LYS A 121 14.48 -26.45 -2.79
CA LYS A 121 13.01 -26.64 -2.76
C LYS A 121 12.22 -25.35 -2.98
N VAL A 122 12.82 -24.19 -2.70
CA VAL A 122 12.15 -22.89 -2.83
C VAL A 122 12.52 -22.24 -4.16
N PRO A 123 11.54 -21.83 -4.98
CA PRO A 123 11.84 -21.16 -6.24
C PRO A 123 12.59 -19.84 -5.99
N LEU A 124 13.63 -19.60 -6.76
CA LEU A 124 14.36 -18.35 -6.76
C LEU A 124 13.48 -17.27 -7.39
N VAL A 125 13.06 -16.28 -6.60
CA VAL A 125 12.18 -15.23 -7.05
C VAL A 125 12.97 -13.96 -7.38
N ARG A 126 12.83 -13.50 -8.62
CA ARG A 126 13.49 -12.29 -9.14
C ARG A 126 12.50 -11.14 -9.19
N CYS A 127 12.99 -9.92 -8.90
CA CYS A 127 12.16 -8.71 -8.95
C CYS A 127 11.94 -8.17 -10.38
N ASP A 128 12.73 -8.62 -11.36
CA ASP A 128 12.59 -8.23 -12.76
C ASP A 128 11.65 -9.16 -13.57
N GLN A 129 10.98 -10.11 -12.90
CA GLN A 129 10.06 -11.04 -13.53
C GLN A 129 8.65 -10.87 -12.97
N VAL A 130 7.71 -10.56 -13.86
CA VAL A 130 6.29 -10.46 -13.51
C VAL A 130 5.75 -11.86 -13.21
N GLN A 131 5.41 -12.11 -11.93
CA GLN A 131 4.84 -13.40 -11.51
C GLN A 131 3.33 -13.49 -11.79
N TRP A 132 2.65 -12.37 -11.76
CA TRP A 132 1.21 -12.28 -12.01
C TRP A 132 0.84 -10.90 -12.52
N ALA A 133 -0.05 -10.87 -13.51
CA ALA A 133 -0.59 -9.64 -14.08
C ALA A 133 -2.10 -9.76 -14.28
N PHE A 134 -2.80 -8.65 -14.11
CA PHE A 134 -4.21 -8.49 -14.42
C PHE A 134 -4.39 -7.31 -15.37
N LEU A 135 -5.09 -7.52 -16.47
CA LEU A 135 -5.24 -6.52 -17.55
C LEU A 135 -3.89 -5.98 -18.09
N GLY A 136 -2.85 -6.81 -18.10
CA GLY A 136 -1.52 -6.42 -18.57
C GLY A 136 -0.70 -5.60 -17.56
N ILE A 137 -1.22 -5.34 -16.36
CA ILE A 137 -0.54 -4.60 -15.28
C ILE A 137 -0.13 -5.59 -14.19
N SER A 138 1.14 -5.55 -13.79
CA SER A 138 1.67 -6.38 -12.72
C SER A 138 1.08 -6.02 -11.35
N MET A 139 1.26 -6.90 -10.35
CA MET A 139 0.88 -6.59 -8.96
C MET A 139 1.56 -5.33 -8.45
N ALA A 140 2.83 -5.12 -8.78
CA ALA A 140 3.55 -3.91 -8.40
C ALA A 140 2.97 -2.66 -9.08
N GLY A 141 2.59 -2.76 -10.35
CA GLY A 141 1.90 -1.70 -11.09
C GLY A 141 0.54 -1.35 -10.47
N TRP A 142 -0.28 -2.35 -10.13
CA TRP A 142 -1.55 -2.12 -9.45
C TRP A 142 -1.35 -1.50 -8.07
N ASN A 143 -0.34 -1.95 -7.30
CA ASN A 143 -0.01 -1.30 -6.03
C ASN A 143 0.35 0.18 -6.24
N ALA A 144 1.16 0.52 -7.25
CA ALA A 144 1.50 1.90 -7.55
C ALA A 144 0.25 2.75 -7.85
N ILE A 145 -0.61 2.30 -8.75
CA ILE A 145 -1.82 3.03 -9.17
C ILE A 145 -2.76 3.27 -7.98
N VAL A 146 -3.11 2.20 -7.26
CA VAL A 146 -4.09 2.26 -6.18
C VAL A 146 -3.54 3.03 -4.97
N SER A 147 -2.27 2.83 -4.64
CA SER A 147 -1.64 3.51 -3.49
C SER A 147 -1.42 4.99 -3.75
N LEU A 148 -0.87 5.39 -4.89
CA LEU A 148 -0.63 6.82 -5.19
C LEU A 148 -1.95 7.57 -5.40
N GLY A 149 -2.90 6.98 -6.14
CA GLY A 149 -4.24 7.55 -6.31
C GLY A 149 -4.99 7.65 -4.98
N GLY A 150 -4.96 6.59 -4.18
CA GLY A 150 -5.59 6.54 -2.86
C GLY A 150 -4.99 7.53 -1.87
N ALA A 151 -3.65 7.60 -1.79
CA ALA A 151 -2.96 8.56 -0.92
C ALA A 151 -3.30 10.01 -1.29
N THR A 152 -3.34 10.33 -2.59
CA THR A 152 -3.73 11.65 -3.08
C THR A 152 -5.17 11.98 -2.70
N LEU A 153 -6.10 11.05 -2.89
CA LEU A 153 -7.51 11.24 -2.50
C LEU A 153 -7.67 11.44 -0.99
N ILE A 154 -6.99 10.61 -0.18
CA ILE A 154 -7.02 10.72 1.28
C ILE A 154 -6.50 12.09 1.73
N ALA A 155 -5.35 12.53 1.21
CA ALA A 155 -4.78 13.83 1.52
C ALA A 155 -5.72 14.97 1.13
N PHE A 156 -6.31 14.91 -0.07
CA PHE A 156 -7.28 15.90 -0.54
C PHE A 156 -8.50 16.00 0.40
N LEU A 157 -9.09 14.87 0.79
CA LEU A 157 -10.23 14.83 1.71
C LEU A 157 -9.87 15.36 3.10
N ALA A 158 -8.66 15.04 3.60
CA ALA A 158 -8.21 15.44 4.93
C ALA A 158 -7.80 16.93 5.00
N MET A 159 -7.28 17.52 3.93
CA MET A 159 -6.82 18.90 3.89
C MET A 159 -7.95 19.92 3.71
N ARG A 160 -9.02 19.58 3.02
CA ARG A 160 -10.15 20.51 2.81
C ARG A 160 -10.85 20.80 4.13
N LYS A 161 -10.60 21.99 4.66
CA LYS A 161 -11.39 22.54 5.77
C LYS A 161 -12.83 22.76 5.29
N ALA A 162 -13.79 22.64 6.22
CA ALA A 162 -15.12 23.22 6.00
C ALA A 162 -14.95 24.73 5.84
N ALA A 163 -15.34 25.25 4.70
CA ALA A 163 -15.42 26.69 4.48
C ALA A 163 -16.58 27.28 5.29
#